data_a131a479bcdb14de2855779cab44ab58
#
_entry.id   a131a479bcdb14de2855779cab44ab58
#
_cell.length_a   1.000
_cell.length_b   1.000
_cell.length_c   1.000
_cell.angle_alpha   90.00
_cell.angle_beta   90.00
_cell.angle_gamma   90.00
#
_symmetry.space_group_name_H-M   'P 1'
#
loop_
_entity.id
_entity.type
_entity.pdbx_description
1 polymer ?
#
loop_
_entity_poly.entity_id
_entity_poly.type
_entity_poly.pdbx_seq_one_letter_code
_entity_poly.pdbx_strand_id
1 'polypeptide(L)'
;MDSTKKITKKLAGHARGTAQWMSSVGNERGQILISVLTAQKGPGLDSMVSGLVSRYQQTGVAPPVLLYVDSGCCVDKGQSKLQTRFGGWPNLNIRLDIWHFMRRLATGCTTDAHPLYPTFMARLSACIFEWDPHDVALLRRAKREQLEDERLPLITDDLVNRHISKKELALYCRQRTRGVEATVRLIVHLLQELKEEKGRDLMGVPLLDTVRMEHIWRVQKRHVKCIQDVPGVSLYPETGTTTTKGGIVLTR
;
A
#
# COMPACT_ATOMS: atom_id res chain seq x y z
N MET A 1 -9.58 -5.51 -2.78
CA MET A 1 -9.99 -6.81 -3.37
C MET A 1 -8.74 -7.62 -3.66
N ASP A 2 -8.64 -8.79 -3.08
CA ASP A 2 -7.48 -9.69 -3.21
C ASP A 2 -7.89 -10.99 -3.89
N SER A 3 -6.97 -11.60 -4.62
CA SER A 3 -7.21 -12.86 -5.30
C SER A 3 -6.05 -13.82 -5.06
N THR A 4 -6.34 -14.99 -4.52
CA THR A 4 -5.34 -16.01 -4.17
C THR A 4 -5.68 -17.36 -4.75
N LYS A 5 -4.62 -18.11 -5.12
CA LYS A 5 -4.71 -19.54 -5.50
C LYS A 5 -4.45 -20.49 -4.32
N LYS A 6 -3.95 -20.00 -3.20
CA LYS A 6 -3.49 -20.85 -2.10
C LYS A 6 -4.60 -21.70 -1.48
N ILE A 7 -5.79 -21.11 -1.33
CA ILE A 7 -6.95 -21.78 -0.72
C ILE A 7 -7.54 -22.81 -1.68
N THR A 8 -7.64 -22.48 -2.96
CA THR A 8 -8.24 -23.36 -3.95
C THR A 8 -7.46 -24.67 -4.14
N LYS A 9 -6.14 -24.63 -3.91
CA LYS A 9 -5.29 -25.84 -3.91
C LYS A 9 -5.61 -26.80 -2.77
N LYS A 10 -6.30 -26.33 -1.72
CA LYS A 10 -6.70 -27.14 -0.55
C LYS A 10 -8.12 -27.67 -0.65
N LEU A 11 -8.86 -27.35 -1.71
CA LEU A 11 -10.19 -27.89 -1.94
C LEU A 11 -10.11 -29.41 -2.17
N ALA A 12 -10.98 -30.15 -1.49
CA ALA A 12 -11.04 -31.61 -1.54
C ALA A 12 -12.44 -32.08 -1.97
N GLY A 13 -12.60 -33.38 -2.22
CA GLY A 13 -13.86 -33.99 -2.66
C GLY A 13 -14.35 -33.44 -3.98
N HIS A 14 -15.66 -33.22 -4.09
CA HIS A 14 -16.30 -32.69 -5.31
C HIS A 14 -15.86 -31.25 -5.65
N ALA A 15 -15.34 -30.48 -4.71
CA ALA A 15 -14.83 -29.14 -4.93
C ALA A 15 -13.40 -29.10 -5.51
N ARG A 16 -12.70 -30.24 -5.57
CA ARG A 16 -11.35 -30.32 -6.11
C ARG A 16 -11.32 -29.97 -7.59
N GLY A 17 -10.51 -28.98 -7.96
CA GLY A 17 -10.34 -28.54 -9.33
C GLY A 17 -11.48 -27.68 -9.91
N THR A 18 -12.56 -27.44 -9.18
CA THR A 18 -13.69 -26.62 -9.64
C THR A 18 -13.38 -25.14 -9.67
N ALA A 19 -12.42 -24.68 -8.84
CA ALA A 19 -12.00 -23.29 -8.79
C ALA A 19 -10.47 -23.19 -8.73
N GLN A 20 -9.93 -22.13 -9.33
CA GLN A 20 -8.50 -21.81 -9.27
C GLN A 20 -8.19 -20.58 -8.43
N TRP A 21 -9.16 -19.70 -8.25
CA TRP A 21 -9.00 -18.43 -7.58
C TRP A 21 -10.06 -18.23 -6.50
N MET A 22 -9.65 -17.68 -5.37
CA MET A 22 -10.54 -17.09 -4.39
C MET A 22 -10.32 -15.59 -4.41
N SER A 23 -11.39 -14.84 -4.66
CA SER A 23 -11.38 -13.38 -4.60
C SER A 23 -12.21 -12.92 -3.42
N SER A 24 -11.64 -12.06 -2.59
CA SER A 24 -12.27 -11.53 -1.39
C SER A 24 -12.27 -10.00 -1.40
N VAL A 25 -13.34 -9.42 -0.87
CA VAL A 25 -13.44 -7.98 -0.59
C VAL A 25 -13.67 -7.82 0.91
N GLY A 26 -12.83 -7.00 1.54
CA GLY A 26 -12.95 -6.64 2.95
C GLY A 26 -13.25 -5.15 3.13
N ASN A 27 -13.63 -4.76 4.35
CA ASN A 27 -13.79 -3.37 4.75
C ASN A 27 -12.53 -2.84 5.48
N GLU A 28 -12.57 -1.59 5.89
CA GLU A 28 -11.49 -0.90 6.62
C GLU A 28 -11.15 -1.51 7.98
N ARG A 29 -12.05 -2.34 8.52
CA ARG A 29 -11.86 -3.06 9.80
C ARG A 29 -11.30 -4.46 9.60
N GLY A 30 -10.92 -4.83 8.38
CA GLY A 30 -10.42 -6.17 8.06
C GLY A 30 -11.49 -7.26 8.00
N GLN A 31 -12.78 -6.90 8.07
CA GLN A 31 -13.87 -7.86 7.94
C GLN A 31 -14.10 -8.20 6.48
N ILE A 32 -14.24 -9.48 6.17
CA ILE A 32 -14.55 -9.95 4.82
C ILE A 32 -16.04 -9.73 4.55
N LEU A 33 -16.34 -8.90 3.58
CA LEU A 33 -17.71 -8.60 3.16
C LEU A 33 -18.24 -9.68 2.21
N ILE A 34 -17.40 -10.18 1.32
CA ILE A 34 -17.74 -11.22 0.36
C ILE A 34 -16.49 -11.96 -0.09
N SER A 35 -16.63 -13.25 -0.34
CA SER A 35 -15.61 -14.08 -0.99
C SER A 35 -16.25 -14.96 -2.04
N VAL A 36 -15.61 -15.11 -3.18
CA VAL A 36 -16.07 -15.99 -4.26
C VAL A 36 -14.93 -16.85 -4.78
N LEU A 37 -15.30 -18.07 -5.20
CA LEU A 37 -14.41 -18.97 -5.89
C LEU A 37 -14.69 -18.88 -7.40
N THR A 38 -13.64 -18.75 -8.21
CA THR A 38 -13.75 -18.62 -9.66
C THR A 38 -12.75 -19.53 -10.37
N ALA A 39 -13.12 -20.02 -11.56
CA ALA A 39 -12.22 -20.80 -12.38
C ALA A 39 -11.07 -19.96 -12.97
N GLN A 40 -11.31 -18.66 -13.20
CA GLN A 40 -10.34 -17.74 -13.77
C GLN A 40 -10.29 -16.42 -12.99
N LYS A 41 -9.14 -15.77 -12.97
CA LYS A 41 -9.01 -14.43 -12.39
C LYS A 41 -9.75 -13.43 -13.28
N GLY A 42 -10.75 -12.77 -12.72
CA GLY A 42 -11.53 -11.74 -13.40
C GLY A 42 -12.91 -12.20 -13.88
N PRO A 43 -13.05 -13.13 -14.82
CA PRO A 43 -14.36 -13.73 -15.14
C PRO A 43 -15.04 -14.31 -13.89
N GLY A 44 -16.33 -14.11 -13.75
CA GLY A 44 -17.10 -14.55 -12.57
C GLY A 44 -17.12 -13.55 -11.39
N LEU A 45 -16.42 -12.44 -11.49
CA LEU A 45 -16.49 -11.38 -10.47
C LEU A 45 -17.73 -10.48 -10.62
N ASP A 46 -18.42 -10.55 -11.74
CA ASP A 46 -19.57 -9.68 -12.00
C ASP A 46 -20.73 -9.93 -11.03
N SER A 47 -21.05 -11.20 -10.75
CA SER A 47 -22.06 -11.58 -9.74
C SER A 47 -21.63 -11.15 -8.32
N MET A 48 -20.35 -11.25 -7.99
CA MET A 48 -19.81 -10.78 -6.72
C MET A 48 -20.01 -9.28 -6.56
N VAL A 49 -19.66 -8.51 -7.59
CA VAL A 49 -19.78 -7.05 -7.57
C VAL A 49 -21.25 -6.63 -7.52
N SER A 50 -22.10 -7.22 -8.36
CA SER A 50 -23.55 -6.96 -8.35
C SER A 50 -24.17 -7.24 -6.99
N GLY A 51 -23.81 -8.37 -6.36
CA GLY A 51 -24.29 -8.73 -5.02
C GLY A 51 -23.81 -7.74 -3.96
N LEU A 52 -22.56 -7.26 -4.05
CA LEU A 52 -22.04 -6.27 -3.12
C LEU A 52 -22.73 -4.91 -3.29
N VAL A 53 -22.90 -4.44 -4.52
CA VAL A 53 -23.60 -3.19 -4.84
C VAL A 53 -25.05 -3.25 -4.36
N SER A 54 -25.78 -4.33 -4.66
CA SER A 54 -27.17 -4.53 -4.21
C SER A 54 -27.29 -4.50 -2.70
N ARG A 55 -26.36 -5.13 -1.97
CA ARG A 55 -26.36 -5.13 -0.50
C ARG A 55 -26.27 -3.71 0.06
N TYR A 56 -25.36 -2.88 -0.47
CA TYR A 56 -25.23 -1.49 -0.02
C TYR A 56 -26.49 -0.68 -0.32
N GLN A 57 -27.10 -0.88 -1.50
CA GLN A 57 -28.37 -0.24 -1.85
C GLN A 57 -29.51 -0.65 -0.93
N GLN A 58 -29.68 -1.95 -0.65
CA GLN A 58 -30.75 -2.49 0.22
C GLN A 58 -30.63 -2.02 1.67
N THR A 59 -29.41 -1.84 2.16
CA THR A 59 -29.17 -1.39 3.54
C THR A 59 -29.14 0.12 3.69
N GLY A 60 -29.24 0.88 2.59
CA GLY A 60 -29.15 2.35 2.61
C GLY A 60 -27.76 2.88 3.05
N VAL A 61 -26.75 2.02 3.07
CA VAL A 61 -25.38 2.41 3.44
C VAL A 61 -24.72 3.09 2.26
N ALA A 62 -24.05 4.22 2.53
CA ALA A 62 -23.30 4.94 1.52
C ALA A 62 -22.24 4.04 0.87
N PRO A 63 -22.09 4.06 -0.46
CA PRO A 63 -21.05 3.28 -1.14
C PRO A 63 -19.65 3.74 -0.72
N PRO A 64 -18.65 2.85 -0.78
CA PRO A 64 -17.27 3.21 -0.48
C PRO A 64 -16.73 4.18 -1.56
N VAL A 65 -15.86 5.08 -1.14
CA VAL A 65 -15.21 6.03 -2.05
C VAL A 65 -13.90 5.50 -2.61
N LEU A 66 -13.37 4.41 -2.02
CA LEU A 66 -12.05 3.88 -2.34
C LEU A 66 -12.04 2.35 -2.29
N LEU A 67 -11.39 1.75 -3.29
CA LEU A 67 -11.14 0.31 -3.38
C LEU A 67 -9.66 0.07 -3.69
N TYR A 68 -8.97 -0.58 -2.77
CA TYR A 68 -7.64 -1.10 -3.02
C TYR A 68 -7.68 -2.47 -3.68
N VAL A 69 -6.77 -2.68 -4.62
CA VAL A 69 -6.68 -3.94 -5.40
C VAL A 69 -5.25 -4.41 -5.54
N ASP A 70 -5.08 -5.72 -5.67
CA ASP A 70 -3.79 -6.33 -5.95
C ASP A 70 -3.32 -6.12 -7.40
N SER A 71 -4.27 -5.86 -8.31
CA SER A 71 -4.01 -5.69 -9.75
C SER A 71 -5.21 -5.05 -10.43
N GLY A 72 -5.02 -4.57 -11.69
CA GLY A 72 -6.12 -3.96 -12.46
C GLY A 72 -6.51 -2.56 -12.02
N CYS A 73 -5.63 -1.86 -11.28
CA CYS A 73 -5.85 -0.50 -10.79
C CYS A 73 -5.93 0.55 -11.90
N CYS A 74 -5.32 0.31 -13.05
CA CYS A 74 -5.32 1.22 -14.19
C CYS A 74 -5.10 0.46 -15.50
N VAL A 75 -5.47 1.13 -16.59
CA VAL A 75 -5.17 0.75 -17.99
C VAL A 75 -4.53 1.93 -18.69
N ASP A 76 -3.92 1.69 -19.85
CA ASP A 76 -3.23 2.76 -20.60
C ASP A 76 -4.22 3.75 -21.19
N LYS A 77 -5.40 3.26 -21.62
CA LYS A 77 -6.49 4.11 -22.17
C LYS A 77 -7.84 3.64 -21.64
N GLY A 78 -8.72 4.59 -21.33
CA GLY A 78 -10.09 4.32 -20.90
C GLY A 78 -10.22 3.87 -19.44
N GLN A 79 -11.33 3.22 -19.14
CA GLN A 79 -11.64 2.69 -17.81
C GLN A 79 -11.13 1.26 -17.64
N SER A 80 -10.67 0.94 -16.44
CA SER A 80 -10.29 -0.45 -16.13
C SER A 80 -11.53 -1.34 -16.08
N LYS A 81 -11.33 -2.65 -16.35
CA LYS A 81 -12.42 -3.64 -16.22
C LYS A 81 -13.07 -3.62 -14.82
N LEU A 82 -12.32 -3.29 -13.79
CA LEU A 82 -12.85 -3.15 -12.44
C LEU A 82 -13.73 -1.92 -12.30
N GLN A 83 -13.33 -0.76 -12.85
CA GLN A 83 -14.19 0.43 -12.86
C GLN A 83 -15.52 0.17 -13.57
N THR A 84 -15.47 -0.52 -14.72
CA THR A 84 -16.70 -0.89 -15.45
C THR A 84 -17.59 -1.81 -14.60
N ARG A 85 -17.02 -2.80 -13.92
CA ARG A 85 -17.78 -3.71 -13.04
C ARG A 85 -18.44 -3.01 -11.87
N PHE A 86 -17.72 -2.07 -11.23
CA PHE A 86 -18.25 -1.24 -10.14
C PHE A 86 -19.01 0.01 -10.63
N GLY A 87 -19.55 -0.02 -11.85
CA GLY A 87 -20.31 1.10 -12.43
C GLY A 87 -21.50 1.58 -11.60
N GLY A 88 -22.05 0.73 -10.73
CA GLY A 88 -23.04 1.12 -9.72
C GLY A 88 -22.52 2.06 -8.62
N TRP A 89 -21.21 2.29 -8.55
CA TRP A 89 -20.54 3.20 -7.62
C TRP A 89 -19.70 4.23 -8.39
N PRO A 90 -20.31 5.25 -8.98
CA PRO A 90 -19.65 6.16 -9.93
C PRO A 90 -18.48 6.95 -9.31
N ASN A 91 -18.52 7.19 -8.00
CA ASN A 91 -17.48 7.92 -7.27
C ASN A 91 -16.38 7.02 -6.69
N LEU A 92 -16.41 5.73 -6.98
CA LEU A 92 -15.43 4.78 -6.47
C LEU A 92 -14.06 5.01 -7.13
N ASN A 93 -13.06 5.30 -6.32
CA ASN A 93 -11.66 5.38 -6.73
C ASN A 93 -11.00 4.01 -6.57
N ILE A 94 -10.42 3.46 -7.64
CA ILE A 94 -9.67 2.21 -7.58
C ILE A 94 -8.18 2.54 -7.50
N ARG A 95 -7.51 2.00 -6.48
CA ARG A 95 -6.08 2.21 -6.21
C ARG A 95 -5.35 0.88 -6.08
N LEU A 96 -4.08 0.87 -6.46
CA LEU A 96 -3.22 -0.27 -6.20
C LEU A 96 -2.84 -0.29 -4.72
N ASP A 97 -2.97 -1.44 -4.09
CA ASP A 97 -2.47 -1.64 -2.74
C ASP A 97 -0.95 -1.46 -2.68
N ILE A 98 -0.49 -0.63 -1.73
CA ILE A 98 0.92 -0.24 -1.64
C ILE A 98 1.80 -1.41 -1.27
N TRP A 99 1.34 -2.32 -0.40
CA TRP A 99 2.09 -3.51 -0.06
C TRP A 99 2.33 -4.39 -1.30
N HIS A 100 1.30 -4.57 -2.13
CA HIS A 100 1.43 -5.31 -3.39
C HIS A 100 2.37 -4.60 -4.37
N PHE A 101 2.34 -3.27 -4.44
CA PHE A 101 3.30 -2.50 -5.24
C PHE A 101 4.74 -2.74 -4.77
N MET A 102 4.99 -2.59 -3.46
CA MET A 102 6.31 -2.83 -2.87
C MET A 102 6.76 -4.28 -3.07
N ARG A 103 5.85 -5.25 -2.88
CA ARG A 103 6.13 -6.68 -3.07
C ARG A 103 6.54 -7.00 -4.51
N ARG A 104 5.95 -6.33 -5.51
CA ARG A 104 6.36 -6.48 -6.90
C ARG A 104 7.79 -6.00 -7.13
N LEU A 105 8.19 -4.87 -6.56
CA LEU A 105 9.57 -4.40 -6.61
C LEU A 105 10.51 -5.34 -5.87
N ALA A 106 10.09 -5.87 -4.73
CA ALA A 106 10.88 -6.82 -3.96
C ALA A 106 11.21 -8.12 -4.70
N THR A 107 10.43 -8.50 -5.72
CA THR A 107 10.80 -9.65 -6.58
C THR A 107 12.06 -9.42 -7.42
N GLY A 108 12.55 -8.19 -7.50
CA GLY A 108 13.84 -7.83 -8.09
C GLY A 108 15.04 -8.06 -7.18
N CYS A 109 14.82 -8.40 -5.90
CA CYS A 109 15.89 -8.84 -5.00
C CYS A 109 16.35 -10.26 -5.37
N THR A 110 17.62 -10.57 -5.12
CA THR A 110 18.19 -11.91 -5.37
C THR A 110 17.47 -12.97 -4.54
N THR A 111 17.21 -12.67 -3.27
CA THR A 111 16.40 -13.48 -2.36
C THR A 111 15.76 -12.60 -1.28
N ASP A 112 14.64 -13.02 -0.70
CA ASP A 112 14.02 -12.37 0.45
C ASP A 112 14.73 -12.72 1.79
N ALA A 113 15.63 -13.70 1.77
CA ALA A 113 16.52 -14.02 2.89
C ALA A 113 17.81 -13.16 2.92
N HIS A 114 18.03 -12.26 1.96
CA HIS A 114 19.20 -11.39 1.92
C HIS A 114 19.25 -10.46 3.14
N PRO A 115 20.42 -10.28 3.82
CA PRO A 115 20.51 -9.45 5.04
C PRO A 115 20.01 -8.01 4.86
N LEU A 116 20.17 -7.42 3.68
CA LEU A 116 19.70 -6.06 3.37
C LEU A 116 18.23 -5.97 2.94
N TYR A 117 17.52 -7.10 2.79
CA TYR A 117 16.12 -7.11 2.34
C TYR A 117 15.19 -6.30 3.25
N PRO A 118 15.23 -6.43 4.60
CA PRO A 118 14.40 -5.61 5.49
C PRO A 118 14.71 -4.11 5.35
N THR A 119 15.98 -3.75 5.21
CA THR A 119 16.42 -2.36 5.01
C THR A 119 15.90 -1.81 3.69
N PHE A 120 15.97 -2.60 2.61
CA PHE A 120 15.38 -2.22 1.32
C PHE A 120 13.88 -1.94 1.44
N MET A 121 13.12 -2.84 2.07
CA MET A 121 11.68 -2.67 2.24
C MET A 121 11.34 -1.43 3.08
N ALA A 122 12.09 -1.17 4.14
CA ALA A 122 11.91 0.03 4.96
C ALA A 122 12.23 1.33 4.18
N ARG A 123 13.33 1.34 3.41
CA ARG A 123 13.70 2.48 2.57
C ARG A 123 12.72 2.69 1.42
N LEU A 124 12.22 1.61 0.81
CA LEU A 124 11.20 1.69 -0.23
C LEU A 124 9.89 2.29 0.32
N SER A 125 9.48 1.89 1.52
CA SER A 125 8.35 2.51 2.22
C SER A 125 8.57 4.01 2.45
N ALA A 126 9.76 4.42 2.89
CA ALA A 126 10.13 5.82 3.08
C ALA A 126 10.17 6.63 1.76
N CYS A 127 10.39 5.97 0.60
CA CYS A 127 10.26 6.63 -0.70
C CYS A 127 8.81 6.95 -1.05
N ILE A 128 7.85 6.19 -0.53
CA ILE A 128 6.43 6.32 -0.83
C ILE A 128 5.74 7.25 0.17
N PHE A 129 6.01 7.04 1.46
CA PHE A 129 5.34 7.74 2.55
C PHE A 129 6.17 8.87 3.14
N GLU A 130 5.46 9.87 3.65
CA GLU A 130 5.97 10.89 4.55
C GLU A 130 4.97 11.15 5.67
N TRP A 131 5.44 11.75 6.75
CA TRP A 131 4.54 12.23 7.79
C TRP A 131 3.82 13.48 7.32
N ASP A 132 2.55 13.63 7.68
CA ASP A 132 1.79 14.82 7.36
C ASP A 132 2.46 16.07 7.98
N PRO A 133 2.82 17.10 7.20
CA PRO A 133 3.56 18.25 7.71
C PRO A 133 2.81 19.04 8.77
N HIS A 134 1.48 19.08 8.69
CA HIS A 134 0.67 19.77 9.68
C HIS A 134 0.75 19.05 11.04
N ASP A 135 0.57 17.72 11.05
CA ASP A 135 0.66 16.94 12.28
C ASP A 135 2.08 17.00 12.88
N VAL A 136 3.11 16.96 12.02
CA VAL A 136 4.51 17.15 12.47
C VAL A 136 4.73 18.51 13.07
N ALA A 137 4.15 19.57 12.51
CA ALA A 137 4.27 20.92 13.07
C ALA A 137 3.59 21.02 14.45
N LEU A 138 2.42 20.41 14.62
CA LEU A 138 1.74 20.34 15.92
C LEU A 138 2.56 19.54 16.94
N LEU A 139 3.12 18.39 16.55
CA LEU A 139 3.97 17.60 17.43
C LEU A 139 5.24 18.35 17.84
N ARG A 140 5.89 19.09 16.92
CA ARG A 140 7.04 19.94 17.23
C ARG A 140 6.70 21.03 18.22
N ARG A 141 5.54 21.67 18.08
CA ARG A 141 5.07 22.69 19.01
C ARG A 141 4.87 22.10 20.41
N ALA A 142 4.13 21.00 20.53
CA ALA A 142 3.91 20.33 21.81
C ALA A 142 5.23 19.89 22.46
N LYS A 143 6.17 19.35 21.63
CA LYS A 143 7.50 18.96 22.15
C LYS A 143 8.31 20.17 22.63
N ARG A 144 8.22 21.31 21.96
CA ARG A 144 8.88 22.56 22.39
C ARG A 144 8.34 23.01 23.74
N GLU A 145 7.01 23.06 23.91
CA GLU A 145 6.35 23.41 25.17
C GLU A 145 6.81 22.47 26.32
N GLN A 146 6.89 21.14 26.04
CA GLN A 146 7.42 20.17 27.01
C GLN A 146 8.86 20.46 27.41
N LEU A 147 9.76 20.79 26.48
CA LEU A 147 11.17 21.08 26.75
C LEU A 147 11.33 22.43 27.50
N GLU A 148 10.43 23.39 27.29
CA GLU A 148 10.37 24.66 28.05
C GLU A 148 10.00 24.40 29.51
N ASP A 149 9.02 23.55 29.76
CA ASP A 149 8.64 23.14 31.12
C ASP A 149 9.77 22.40 31.86
N GLU A 150 10.58 21.64 31.12
CA GLU A 150 11.79 20.96 31.62
C GLU A 150 12.97 21.96 31.90
N ARG A 151 12.79 23.26 31.62
CA ARG A 151 13.74 24.37 31.85
C ARG A 151 15.07 24.19 31.13
N LEU A 152 15.07 23.67 29.91
CA LEU A 152 16.28 23.58 29.08
C LEU A 152 16.75 25.00 28.66
N PRO A 153 18.05 25.30 28.72
CA PRO A 153 18.56 26.68 28.59
C PRO A 153 18.45 27.27 27.19
N LEU A 154 18.39 26.42 26.15
CA LEU A 154 18.30 26.87 24.77
C LEU A 154 17.54 25.82 23.93
N ILE A 155 16.35 26.17 23.44
CA ILE A 155 15.52 25.28 22.65
C ILE A 155 15.58 25.68 21.18
N THR A 156 16.39 24.97 20.42
CA THR A 156 16.48 25.09 18.95
C THR A 156 15.57 24.10 18.25
N ASP A 157 15.25 24.34 16.99
CA ASP A 157 14.48 23.40 16.16
C ASP A 157 15.19 22.05 16.03
N ASP A 158 16.51 22.04 15.96
CA ASP A 158 17.30 20.81 15.95
C ASP A 158 17.15 20.02 17.24
N LEU A 159 17.15 20.70 18.40
CA LEU A 159 16.94 20.06 19.68
C LEU A 159 15.54 19.44 19.76
N VAL A 160 14.50 20.17 19.37
CA VAL A 160 13.13 19.69 19.31
C VAL A 160 13.04 18.45 18.42
N ASN A 161 13.60 18.51 17.20
CA ASN A 161 13.57 17.38 16.26
C ASN A 161 14.28 16.13 16.80
N ARG A 162 15.39 16.28 17.52
CA ARG A 162 16.12 15.16 18.15
C ARG A 162 15.33 14.51 19.30
N HIS A 163 14.48 15.26 19.97
CA HIS A 163 13.63 14.75 21.06
C HIS A 163 12.30 14.15 20.58
N ILE A 164 11.98 14.25 19.30
CA ILE A 164 10.83 13.55 18.73
C ILE A 164 11.26 12.16 18.28
N SER A 165 10.75 11.16 18.95
CA SER A 165 10.99 9.75 18.63
C SER A 165 10.17 9.27 17.43
N LYS A 166 10.63 8.21 16.76
CA LYS A 166 9.83 7.54 15.72
C LYS A 166 8.50 6.99 16.25
N LYS A 167 8.44 6.65 17.53
CA LYS A 167 7.22 6.18 18.19
C LYS A 167 6.19 7.30 18.33
N GLU A 168 6.62 8.50 18.69
CA GLU A 168 5.74 9.67 18.77
C GLU A 168 5.23 10.08 17.38
N LEU A 169 6.10 10.09 16.37
CA LEU A 169 5.65 10.31 14.99
C LEU A 169 4.57 9.29 14.58
N ALA A 170 4.77 8.01 14.88
CA ALA A 170 3.81 6.96 14.54
C ALA A 170 2.50 7.06 15.34
N LEU A 171 2.54 7.64 16.53
CA LEU A 171 1.37 7.77 17.41
C LEU A 171 0.55 9.03 17.10
N TYR A 172 1.21 10.14 16.76
CA TYR A 172 0.58 11.45 16.68
C TYR A 172 0.51 12.03 15.26
N CYS A 173 1.24 11.46 14.30
CA CYS A 173 1.26 11.99 12.94
C CYS A 173 0.70 10.98 11.96
N ARG A 174 -0.19 11.45 11.09
CA ARG A 174 -0.68 10.66 9.96
C ARG A 174 0.42 10.51 8.92
N GLN A 175 0.38 9.42 8.20
CA GLN A 175 1.18 9.24 6.99
C GLN A 175 0.38 9.64 5.76
N ARG A 176 1.07 10.22 4.78
CA ARG A 176 0.53 10.48 3.45
C ARG A 176 1.53 10.06 2.38
N THR A 177 1.09 9.88 1.15
CA THR A 177 1.99 9.63 0.03
C THR A 177 2.66 10.92 -0.43
N ARG A 178 3.92 10.80 -0.90
CA ARG A 178 4.75 11.97 -1.29
C ARG A 178 4.37 12.61 -2.62
N GLY A 179 3.41 12.03 -3.35
CA GLY A 179 3.13 12.39 -4.73
C GLY A 179 4.01 11.65 -5.75
N VAL A 180 3.56 11.65 -7.01
CA VAL A 180 4.15 10.82 -8.07
C VAL A 180 5.61 11.16 -8.32
N GLU A 181 5.93 12.42 -8.52
CA GLU A 181 7.28 12.87 -8.91
C GLU A 181 8.31 12.58 -7.82
N ALA A 182 8.00 12.94 -6.57
CA ALA A 182 8.88 12.71 -5.44
C ALA A 182 9.11 11.20 -5.23
N THR A 183 8.05 10.40 -5.27
CA THR A 183 8.13 8.94 -5.14
C THR A 183 9.01 8.32 -6.22
N VAL A 184 8.80 8.70 -7.50
CA VAL A 184 9.60 8.18 -8.62
C VAL A 184 11.08 8.55 -8.45
N ARG A 185 11.37 9.81 -8.14
CA ARG A 185 12.74 10.30 -7.94
C ARG A 185 13.45 9.53 -6.82
N LEU A 186 12.79 9.37 -5.68
CA LEU A 186 13.36 8.68 -4.52
C LEU A 186 13.58 7.18 -4.77
N ILE A 187 12.65 6.50 -5.45
CA ILE A 187 12.81 5.09 -5.81
C ILE A 187 13.98 4.92 -6.79
N VAL A 188 14.08 5.78 -7.81
CA VAL A 188 15.20 5.74 -8.77
C VAL A 188 16.53 5.90 -8.04
N HIS A 189 16.63 6.88 -7.15
CA HIS A 189 17.84 7.09 -6.34
C HIS A 189 18.16 5.89 -5.46
N LEU A 190 17.18 5.33 -4.77
CA LEU A 190 17.33 4.12 -3.96
C LEU A 190 17.86 2.93 -4.78
N LEU A 191 17.28 2.69 -5.95
CA LEU A 191 17.69 1.60 -6.82
C LEU A 191 19.11 1.80 -7.38
N GLN A 192 19.48 3.05 -7.72
CA GLN A 192 20.85 3.38 -8.15
C GLN A 192 21.85 3.12 -7.04
N GLU A 193 21.59 3.63 -5.83
CA GLU A 193 22.48 3.44 -4.67
C GLU A 193 22.70 1.96 -4.33
N LEU A 194 21.64 1.14 -4.44
CA LEU A 194 21.70 -0.29 -4.14
C LEU A 194 22.28 -1.17 -5.27
N LYS A 195 22.56 -0.60 -6.43
CA LYS A 195 23.37 -1.27 -7.49
C LYS A 195 24.87 -1.25 -7.19
N GLU A 196 25.31 -0.31 -6.36
CA GLU A 196 26.70 -0.11 -5.97
C GLU A 196 27.08 -0.95 -4.74
N GLU A 197 28.21 -0.67 -4.14
CA GLU A 197 28.75 -1.36 -2.96
C GLU A 197 27.77 -1.38 -1.77
N LYS A 198 26.97 -0.33 -1.60
CA LYS A 198 25.95 -0.24 -0.54
C LYS A 198 24.84 -1.29 -0.65
N GLY A 199 24.67 -1.88 -1.82
CA GLY A 199 23.70 -2.93 -2.07
C GLY A 199 24.28 -4.35 -1.93
N ARG A 200 25.51 -4.51 -1.41
CA ARG A 200 26.13 -5.80 -1.17
C ARG A 200 26.14 -6.13 0.32
N ASP A 201 26.04 -7.39 0.63
CA ASP A 201 26.25 -7.88 1.99
C ASP A 201 27.75 -8.02 2.30
N LEU A 202 28.06 -8.48 3.51
CA LEU A 202 29.43 -8.68 3.97
C LEU A 202 30.21 -9.73 3.16
N MET A 203 29.52 -10.59 2.43
CA MET A 203 30.11 -11.62 1.55
C MET A 203 30.22 -11.12 0.10
N GLY A 204 29.84 -9.86 -0.17
CA GLY A 204 29.85 -9.27 -1.51
C GLY A 204 28.64 -9.68 -2.37
N VAL A 205 27.67 -10.39 -1.83
CA VAL A 205 26.46 -10.81 -2.57
C VAL A 205 25.56 -9.60 -2.81
N PRO A 206 25.14 -9.32 -4.05
CA PRO A 206 24.26 -8.18 -4.33
C PRO A 206 22.83 -8.46 -3.88
N LEU A 207 22.20 -7.47 -3.27
CA LEU A 207 20.76 -7.50 -2.95
C LEU A 207 19.90 -7.55 -4.20
N LEU A 208 20.25 -6.76 -5.22
CA LEU A 208 19.44 -6.60 -6.43
C LEU A 208 20.00 -7.46 -7.58
N ASP A 209 19.12 -8.21 -8.22
CA ASP A 209 19.32 -8.65 -9.58
C ASP A 209 19.05 -7.46 -10.51
N THR A 210 20.10 -6.84 -11.00
CA THR A 210 20.06 -5.55 -11.70
C THR A 210 19.16 -5.61 -12.94
N VAL A 211 19.31 -6.66 -13.77
CA VAL A 211 18.54 -6.80 -15.02
C VAL A 211 17.05 -6.99 -14.71
N ARG A 212 16.75 -7.87 -13.79
CA ARG A 212 15.38 -8.14 -13.35
C ARG A 212 14.75 -6.91 -12.71
N MET A 213 15.47 -6.19 -11.84
CA MET A 213 14.97 -4.98 -11.20
C MET A 213 14.69 -3.86 -12.20
N GLU A 214 15.53 -3.67 -13.21
CA GLU A 214 15.30 -2.68 -14.27
C GLU A 214 14.05 -3.00 -15.08
N HIS A 215 13.86 -4.26 -15.43
CA HIS A 215 12.64 -4.69 -16.10
C HIS A 215 11.39 -4.44 -15.22
N ILE A 216 11.44 -4.85 -13.95
CA ILE A 216 10.34 -4.64 -13.01
C ILE A 216 10.03 -3.15 -12.86
N TRP A 217 11.06 -2.31 -12.65
CA TRP A 217 10.86 -0.87 -12.49
C TRP A 217 10.23 -0.23 -13.72
N ARG A 218 10.68 -0.58 -14.92
CA ARG A 218 10.10 -0.11 -16.18
C ARG A 218 8.60 -0.37 -16.25
N VAL A 219 8.16 -1.55 -15.82
CA VAL A 219 6.75 -1.93 -15.78
C VAL A 219 6.00 -1.25 -14.63
N GLN A 220 6.59 -1.21 -13.44
CA GLN A 220 5.90 -0.73 -12.23
C GLN A 220 5.86 0.80 -12.10
N LYS A 221 6.76 1.53 -12.72
CA LYS A 221 6.83 3.00 -12.62
C LYS A 221 5.49 3.68 -12.93
N ARG A 222 4.75 3.19 -13.92
CA ARG A 222 3.43 3.73 -14.30
C ARG A 222 2.38 3.60 -13.18
N HIS A 223 2.55 2.62 -12.27
CA HIS A 223 1.64 2.38 -11.16
C HIS A 223 1.92 3.28 -9.95
N VAL A 224 2.99 4.07 -9.94
CA VAL A 224 3.25 5.04 -8.88
C VAL A 224 2.08 6.02 -8.71
N LYS A 225 1.42 6.41 -9.80
CA LYS A 225 0.20 7.22 -9.73
C LYS A 225 -0.98 6.50 -9.07
N CYS A 226 -1.01 5.17 -9.14
CA CYS A 226 -2.10 4.36 -8.59
C CYS A 226 -2.01 4.12 -7.09
N ILE A 227 -0.86 4.43 -6.47
CA ILE A 227 -0.64 4.30 -5.03
C ILE A 227 -0.69 5.63 -4.28
N GLN A 228 -0.91 6.75 -4.99
CA GLN A 228 -0.98 8.07 -4.36
C GLN A 228 -2.35 8.32 -3.74
N ASP A 229 -2.38 9.18 -2.74
CA ASP A 229 -3.58 9.64 -2.08
C ASP A 229 -4.57 10.26 -3.09
N VAL A 230 -5.84 10.09 -2.82
CA VAL A 230 -6.92 10.72 -3.58
C VAL A 230 -7.23 12.06 -2.94
N PRO A 231 -7.22 13.16 -3.69
CA PRO A 231 -7.57 14.47 -3.14
C PRO A 231 -8.93 14.44 -2.42
N GLY A 232 -8.97 14.96 -1.20
CA GLY A 232 -10.18 15.01 -0.37
C GLY A 232 -10.58 13.68 0.29
N VAL A 233 -9.80 12.62 0.10
CA VAL A 233 -10.01 11.33 0.78
C VAL A 233 -8.80 11.05 1.66
N SER A 234 -9.00 11.01 2.98
CA SER A 234 -7.95 10.56 3.91
C SER A 234 -7.81 9.05 3.81
N LEU A 235 -6.69 8.57 3.26
CA LEU A 235 -6.45 7.14 3.05
C LEU A 235 -5.95 6.43 4.30
N TYR A 236 -5.43 7.18 5.24
CA TYR A 236 -4.81 6.67 6.47
C TYR A 236 -5.40 7.44 7.65
N PRO A 237 -6.64 7.07 8.08
CA PRO A 237 -7.25 7.74 9.22
C PRO A 237 -6.51 7.37 10.51
N GLU A 238 -6.31 8.37 11.27
CA GLU A 238 -6.09 8.56 12.71
C GLU A 238 -5.15 7.65 13.50
N THR A 239 -4.91 6.42 13.19
CA THR A 239 -3.99 5.59 13.98
C THR A 239 -3.27 4.57 13.11
N GLY A 240 -2.04 4.86 12.81
CA GLY A 240 -0.86 4.01 12.59
C GLY A 240 -0.95 2.55 12.15
N THR A 241 -2.04 2.07 11.64
CA THR A 241 -2.16 0.69 11.22
C THR A 241 -2.59 0.62 9.78
N THR A 242 -1.63 0.85 8.97
CA THR A 242 -1.77 0.70 7.56
C THR A 242 -1.33 -0.64 7.13
N THR A 243 -1.66 -1.59 7.16
CA THR A 243 -1.33 -2.89 6.58
C THR A 243 -1.80 -3.99 7.50
N THR A 244 -3.04 -4.26 7.42
CA THR A 244 -3.47 -5.63 7.65
C THR A 244 -2.75 -6.52 6.65
N LYS A 245 -1.88 -7.37 7.13
CA LYS A 245 -1.30 -8.45 6.34
C LYS A 245 -2.40 -9.16 5.56
N GLY A 246 -2.53 -8.87 4.26
CA GLY A 246 -3.34 -9.64 3.32
C GLY A 246 -4.82 -9.27 3.21
N GLY A 247 -5.27 -8.11 3.66
CA GLY A 247 -6.64 -7.66 3.51
C GLY A 247 -6.76 -6.32 2.80
N ILE A 248 -7.67 -6.23 1.87
CA ILE A 248 -8.04 -5.03 1.16
C ILE A 248 -9.07 -4.28 1.95
N VAL A 249 -8.87 -2.99 2.05
CA VAL A 249 -9.69 -2.08 2.83
C VAL A 249 -10.55 -1.27 1.87
N LEU A 250 -11.87 -1.29 2.11
CA LEU A 250 -12.79 -0.29 1.62
C LEU A 250 -12.87 0.80 2.69
N THR A 251 -12.43 2.01 2.38
CA THR A 251 -12.63 3.16 3.27
C THR A 251 -13.89 3.92 2.89
N ARG A 252 -14.63 4.35 3.89
CA ARG A 252 -15.82 5.20 3.73
C ARG A 252 -15.46 6.66 3.51
#